data_d198f3053953b0e5931ab39e4ea041f9
#
_entry.id   d198f3053953b0e5931ab39e4ea041f9
#
_cell.length_a   1.000
_cell.length_b   1.000
_cell.length_c   1.000
_cell.angle_alpha   90.00
_cell.angle_beta   90.00
_cell.angle_gamma   90.00
#
_symmetry.space_group_name_H-M   'P 1'
#
loop_
_entity.id
_entity.type
_entity.pdbx_description
1 polymer ?
#
loop_
_entity_poly.entity_id
_entity_poly.type
_entity_poly.pdbx_seq_one_letter_code
_entity_poly.pdbx_strand_id
1 'polypeptide(L)'
;MNMIKPGIYEHYKGNRYELIAIANHSETLEKMVVYKALYEEGEYWVRPLSMWEEVIEVNGKRLPRFRYIESQNRHPDVYLEDIADNLEEATDCWEQYLNIRTGEFEALSDGTYIETDEKLAEKIEESEDYIRLPNQREIHEYDIMENFAASIENADMSGRLFSALNGRKPFRHFKDEINYIGIAEEYYSFKAAALLKIAKIWCEENDIIYKRK
;
A
#
# COMPACT_ATOMS: atom_id res chain seq x y z
N MET A 1 23.55 24.01 12.19
CA MET A 1 23.78 22.90 11.24
C MET A 1 22.42 22.40 10.82
N ASN A 2 22.08 22.56 9.55
CA ASN A 2 20.86 21.92 9.03
C ASN A 2 21.11 20.42 9.02
N MET A 3 20.35 19.67 9.80
CA MET A 3 20.42 18.21 9.74
C MET A 3 19.92 17.79 8.35
N ILE A 4 20.77 17.08 7.60
CA ILE A 4 20.38 16.45 6.35
C ILE A 4 19.30 15.42 6.66
N LYS A 5 18.17 15.52 5.98
CA LYS A 5 17.01 14.63 6.18
C LYS A 5 16.98 13.61 5.05
N PRO A 6 16.57 12.35 5.32
CA PRO A 6 16.18 11.43 4.26
C PRO A 6 15.11 12.06 3.35
N GLY A 7 15.14 11.73 2.07
CA GLY A 7 14.20 12.27 1.11
C GLY A 7 14.84 12.56 -0.26
N ILE A 8 14.07 13.19 -1.13
CA ILE A 8 14.48 13.46 -2.50
C ILE A 8 15.26 14.76 -2.58
N TYR A 9 16.35 14.71 -3.30
CA TYR A 9 17.22 15.84 -3.59
C TYR A 9 17.39 16.03 -5.09
N GLU A 10 17.36 17.26 -5.54
CA GLU A 10 17.70 17.63 -6.91
C GLU A 10 19.16 18.09 -6.96
N HIS A 11 19.95 17.45 -7.80
CA HIS A 11 21.29 17.92 -8.13
C HIS A 11 21.19 19.17 -9.01
N TYR A 12 22.14 20.12 -8.91
CA TYR A 12 22.11 21.38 -9.69
C TYR A 12 22.01 21.19 -11.21
N LYS A 13 22.28 19.98 -11.73
CA LYS A 13 22.11 19.62 -13.13
C LYS A 13 20.69 19.14 -13.48
N GLY A 14 19.77 19.10 -12.51
CA GLY A 14 18.36 18.71 -12.70
C GLY A 14 18.02 17.24 -12.37
N ASN A 15 19.01 16.38 -12.23
CA ASN A 15 18.77 14.98 -11.89
C ASN A 15 18.32 14.84 -10.43
N ARG A 16 17.40 13.90 -10.16
CA ARG A 16 16.86 13.63 -8.83
C ARG A 16 17.45 12.37 -8.22
N TYR A 17 17.61 12.39 -6.90
CA TYR A 17 18.20 11.33 -6.11
C TYR A 17 17.46 11.20 -4.80
N GLU A 18 17.29 9.97 -4.33
CA GLU A 18 16.76 9.66 -3.01
C GLU A 18 17.91 9.43 -2.04
N LEU A 19 18.00 10.23 -0.97
CA LEU A 19 18.92 9.99 0.13
C LEU A 19 18.36 8.87 1.01
N ILE A 20 19.06 7.73 1.05
CA ILE A 20 18.65 6.53 1.78
C ILE A 20 19.16 6.58 3.21
N ALA A 21 20.46 6.85 3.40
CA ALA A 21 21.09 6.82 4.70
C ALA A 21 22.36 7.67 4.76
N ILE A 22 22.78 7.98 6.00
CA ILE A 22 24.11 8.47 6.28
C ILE A 22 24.87 7.34 6.99
N ALA A 23 25.96 6.88 6.38
CA ALA A 23 26.83 5.82 6.88
C ALA A 23 28.19 6.34 7.33
N ASN A 24 28.96 5.52 8.03
CA ASN A 24 30.37 5.80 8.28
C ASN A 24 31.24 4.96 7.32
N HIS A 25 32.25 5.58 6.74
CA HIS A 25 33.27 4.80 6.02
C HIS A 25 34.03 3.89 7.02
N SER A 26 34.17 2.62 6.69
CA SER A 26 34.68 1.61 7.63
C SER A 26 36.10 1.85 8.12
N GLU A 27 36.95 2.47 7.30
CA GLU A 27 38.37 2.71 7.63
C GLU A 27 38.60 4.15 8.08
N THR A 28 38.05 5.13 7.41
CA THR A 28 38.32 6.56 7.67
C THR A 28 37.37 7.19 8.67
N LEU A 29 36.25 6.51 8.98
CA LEU A 29 35.14 6.99 9.81
C LEU A 29 34.49 8.27 9.26
N GLU A 30 34.79 8.65 8.03
CA GLU A 30 34.15 9.76 7.34
C GLU A 30 32.65 9.48 7.14
N LYS A 31 31.83 10.52 7.30
CA LYS A 31 30.40 10.43 7.02
C LYS A 31 30.15 10.37 5.51
N MET A 32 29.45 9.33 5.09
CA MET A 32 29.08 9.07 3.70
C MET A 32 27.57 9.18 3.54
N VAL A 33 27.12 9.75 2.45
CA VAL A 33 25.73 9.73 2.01
C VAL A 33 25.54 8.53 1.09
N VAL A 34 24.59 7.66 1.40
CA VAL A 34 24.12 6.57 0.53
C VAL A 34 22.85 7.04 -0.14
N TYR A 35 22.81 7.02 -1.47
CA TYR A 35 21.69 7.54 -2.25
C TYR A 35 21.45 6.73 -3.51
N LYS A 36 20.20 6.78 -4.00
CA LYS A 36 19.74 6.10 -5.21
C LYS A 36 19.42 7.14 -6.29
N ALA A 37 19.83 6.89 -7.52
CA ALA A 37 19.39 7.68 -8.66
C ALA A 37 17.90 7.42 -8.94
N LEU A 38 17.11 8.47 -9.22
CA LEU A 38 15.69 8.36 -9.60
C LEU A 38 15.52 8.53 -11.13
N TYR A 39 16.48 8.02 -11.89
CA TYR A 39 16.49 8.02 -13.35
C TYR A 39 17.29 6.80 -13.84
N GLU A 40 17.11 6.42 -15.08
CA GLU A 40 17.71 5.21 -15.69
C GLU A 40 17.41 3.95 -14.85
N GLU A 41 18.42 3.10 -14.59
CA GLU A 41 18.25 1.84 -13.85
C GLU A 41 18.19 2.00 -12.32
N GLY A 42 18.26 3.24 -11.80
CA GLY A 42 18.11 3.51 -10.37
C GLY A 42 19.27 2.99 -9.51
N GLU A 43 20.51 3.17 -9.97
CA GLU A 43 21.70 2.69 -9.25
C GLU A 43 21.91 3.36 -7.89
N TYR A 44 22.54 2.62 -6.97
CA TYR A 44 22.95 3.11 -5.65
C TYR A 44 24.37 3.68 -5.69
N TRP A 45 24.54 4.82 -5.05
CA TRP A 45 25.79 5.55 -4.98
C TRP A 45 26.14 5.91 -3.54
N VAL A 46 27.44 6.10 -3.30
CA VAL A 46 27.94 6.66 -2.04
C VAL A 46 28.82 7.87 -2.32
N ARG A 47 28.76 8.88 -1.43
CA ARG A 47 29.53 10.11 -1.52
C ARG A 47 29.87 10.64 -0.13
N PRO A 48 31.06 11.27 0.07
CA PRO A 48 31.34 12.03 1.29
C PRO A 48 30.25 13.06 1.59
N LEU A 49 29.83 13.15 2.85
CA LEU A 49 28.80 14.09 3.30
C LEU A 49 29.21 15.54 2.97
N SER A 50 30.51 15.88 3.15
CA SER A 50 31.07 17.18 2.81
C SER A 50 30.82 17.58 1.35
N MET A 51 30.92 16.62 0.43
CA MET A 51 30.66 16.87 -1.00
C MET A 51 29.16 16.94 -1.31
N TRP A 52 28.31 16.37 -0.48
CA TRP A 52 26.85 16.49 -0.61
C TRP A 52 26.37 17.89 -0.23
N GLU A 53 26.92 18.43 0.88
CA GLU A 53 26.59 19.77 1.39
C GLU A 53 27.30 20.92 0.66
N GLU A 54 28.13 20.60 -0.32
CA GLU A 54 28.93 21.60 -1.03
C GLU A 54 28.05 22.66 -1.72
N VAL A 55 28.43 23.89 -1.55
CA VAL A 55 27.87 25.04 -2.29
C VAL A 55 28.78 25.30 -3.50
N ILE A 56 28.20 25.24 -4.69
CA ILE A 56 28.88 25.45 -5.97
C ILE A 56 28.50 26.79 -6.58
N GLU A 57 29.34 27.31 -7.46
CA GLU A 57 29.05 28.51 -8.23
C GLU A 57 28.76 28.13 -9.69
N VAL A 58 27.56 28.47 -10.16
CA VAL A 58 27.12 28.26 -11.54
C VAL A 58 26.57 29.59 -12.10
N ASN A 59 27.15 30.05 -13.17
CA ASN A 59 26.77 31.34 -13.83
C ASN A 59 26.73 32.52 -12.85
N GLY A 60 27.71 32.61 -11.93
CA GLY A 60 27.82 33.68 -10.94
C GLY A 60 26.83 33.60 -9.78
N LYS A 61 26.05 32.52 -9.68
CA LYS A 61 25.12 32.25 -8.56
C LYS A 61 25.64 31.09 -7.71
N ARG A 62 25.65 31.31 -6.39
CA ARG A 62 25.99 30.27 -5.42
C ARG A 62 24.73 29.48 -5.09
N LEU A 63 24.77 28.13 -5.27
CA LEU A 63 23.68 27.23 -4.99
C LEU A 63 24.21 25.93 -4.37
N PRO A 64 23.41 25.24 -3.56
CA PRO A 64 23.79 23.93 -3.03
C PRO A 64 23.92 22.93 -4.18
N ARG A 65 24.93 22.05 -4.10
CA ARG A 65 25.11 20.95 -5.07
C ARG A 65 23.88 20.05 -5.15
N PHE A 66 23.27 19.77 -4.00
CA PHE A 66 22.00 19.06 -3.88
C PHE A 66 21.01 19.92 -3.10
N ARG A 67 19.90 20.21 -3.72
CA ARG A 67 18.80 20.94 -3.09
C ARG A 67 17.76 19.94 -2.61
N TYR A 68 17.43 19.95 -1.32
CA TYR A 68 16.31 19.18 -0.80
C TYR A 68 15.03 19.62 -1.52
N ILE A 69 14.39 18.69 -2.18
CA ILE A 69 13.03 18.85 -2.67
C ILE A 69 12.21 18.24 -1.54
N GLU A 70 11.47 19.08 -0.81
CA GLU A 70 10.50 18.57 0.13
C GLU A 70 9.71 17.50 -0.62
N SER A 71 9.89 16.24 -0.24
CA SER A 71 9.28 15.18 -0.99
C SER A 71 7.77 15.38 -0.90
N GLN A 72 7.16 15.72 -2.02
CA GLN A 72 5.75 15.43 -2.24
C GLN A 72 5.53 13.89 -2.19
N ASN A 73 6.60 13.12 -2.08
CA ASN A 73 6.65 11.67 -1.96
C ASN A 73 7.38 11.25 -0.67
N ARG A 74 6.89 11.62 0.51
CA ARG A 74 6.78 10.61 1.54
C ARG A 74 5.68 9.70 1.01
N HIS A 75 6.04 8.53 0.48
CA HIS A 75 5.06 7.48 0.46
C HIS A 75 4.59 7.35 1.91
N PRO A 76 3.33 7.59 2.21
CA PRO A 76 2.84 7.41 3.56
C PRO A 76 3.15 5.98 3.98
N ASP A 77 3.23 5.72 5.27
CA ASP A 77 3.33 4.37 5.77
C ASP A 77 2.02 3.64 5.47
N VAL A 78 1.96 3.02 4.30
CA VAL A 78 0.85 2.15 3.91
C VAL A 78 1.10 0.78 4.52
N TYR A 79 0.18 0.29 5.32
CA TYR A 79 0.27 -1.04 5.91
C TYR A 79 -0.67 -2.00 5.21
N LEU A 80 -0.19 -3.22 4.93
CA LEU A 80 -1.02 -4.26 4.30
C LEU A 80 -2.25 -4.59 5.13
N GLU A 81 -2.12 -4.55 6.45
CA GLU A 81 -3.20 -4.80 7.38
C GLU A 81 -4.31 -3.77 7.22
N ASP A 82 -3.97 -2.47 7.05
CA ASP A 82 -4.98 -1.42 6.85
C ASP A 82 -5.71 -1.58 5.52
N ILE A 83 -5.01 -1.99 4.47
CA ILE A 83 -5.64 -2.32 3.18
C ILE A 83 -6.57 -3.52 3.34
N ALA A 84 -6.12 -4.60 4.00
CA ALA A 84 -6.92 -5.80 4.21
C ALA A 84 -8.18 -5.51 5.04
N ASP A 85 -8.09 -4.65 6.06
CA ASP A 85 -9.22 -4.20 6.87
C ASP A 85 -10.25 -3.44 5.99
N ASN A 86 -9.79 -2.55 5.11
CA ASN A 86 -10.68 -1.88 4.15
C ASN A 86 -11.31 -2.85 3.14
N LEU A 87 -10.57 -3.87 2.67
CA LEU A 87 -11.13 -4.92 1.80
C LEU A 87 -12.20 -5.75 2.54
N GLU A 88 -12.08 -5.99 3.84
CA GLU A 88 -13.09 -6.69 4.63
C GLU A 88 -14.39 -5.89 4.75
N GLU A 89 -14.30 -4.56 4.77
CA GLU A 89 -15.44 -3.63 4.83
C GLU A 89 -16.03 -3.31 3.44
N ALA A 90 -15.45 -3.86 2.35
CA ALA A 90 -15.91 -3.60 1.00
C ALA A 90 -17.37 -4.01 0.80
N THR A 91 -18.15 -3.13 0.18
CA THR A 91 -19.56 -3.34 -0.17
C THR A 91 -19.82 -2.97 -1.63
N ASP A 92 -20.98 -3.31 -2.15
CA ASP A 92 -21.42 -2.90 -3.50
C ASP A 92 -21.89 -1.42 -3.56
N CYS A 93 -22.02 -0.74 -2.42
CA CYS A 93 -22.58 0.63 -2.35
C CYS A 93 -21.51 1.71 -2.25
N TRP A 94 -20.26 1.32 -2.02
CA TRP A 94 -19.14 2.24 -1.81
C TRP A 94 -17.94 1.78 -2.58
N GLU A 95 -17.29 2.73 -3.25
CA GLU A 95 -15.95 2.56 -3.78
C GLU A 95 -14.94 3.12 -2.79
N GLN A 96 -13.92 2.35 -2.48
CA GLN A 96 -12.85 2.74 -1.56
C GLN A 96 -11.59 3.11 -2.35
N TYR A 97 -10.90 4.14 -1.90
CA TYR A 97 -9.71 4.68 -2.52
C TYR A 97 -8.61 4.86 -1.48
N LEU A 98 -7.40 4.52 -1.86
CA LEU A 98 -6.19 4.88 -1.12
C LEU A 98 -5.58 6.13 -1.76
N ASN A 99 -5.37 7.17 -0.97
CA ASN A 99 -4.53 8.28 -1.40
C ASN A 99 -3.06 7.91 -1.15
N ILE A 100 -2.32 7.64 -2.23
CA ILE A 100 -0.92 7.20 -2.15
C ILE A 100 0.04 8.30 -1.67
N ARG A 101 -0.41 9.56 -1.60
CA ARG A 101 0.36 10.68 -1.09
C ARG A 101 0.22 10.83 0.42
N THR A 102 -0.98 10.62 0.97
CA THR A 102 -1.27 10.81 2.40
C THR A 102 -1.34 9.49 3.17
N GLY A 103 -1.63 8.36 2.51
CA GLY A 103 -1.91 7.07 3.11
C GLY A 103 -3.31 6.94 3.69
N GLU A 104 -4.16 7.94 3.46
CA GLU A 104 -5.53 7.96 3.94
C GLU A 104 -6.45 7.20 3.00
N PHE A 105 -7.45 6.53 3.59
CA PHE A 105 -8.51 5.88 2.85
C PHE A 105 -9.72 6.79 2.78
N GLU A 106 -10.31 6.87 1.59
CA GLU A 106 -11.52 7.64 1.31
C GLU A 106 -12.56 6.69 0.73
N ALA A 107 -13.84 6.89 1.06
CA ALA A 107 -14.93 6.09 0.54
C ALA A 107 -15.94 6.98 -0.18
N LEU A 108 -16.24 6.64 -1.43
CA LEU A 108 -17.19 7.37 -2.27
C LEU A 108 -18.43 6.51 -2.49
N SER A 109 -19.61 7.06 -2.20
CA SER A 109 -20.89 6.40 -2.48
C SER A 109 -21.11 6.29 -3.98
N ASP A 110 -21.68 5.16 -4.45
CA ASP A 110 -22.13 4.97 -5.83
C ASP A 110 -23.39 5.79 -6.20
N GLY A 111 -23.93 6.57 -5.24
CA GLY A 111 -25.12 7.40 -5.42
C GLY A 111 -26.45 6.63 -5.34
N THR A 112 -26.44 5.31 -5.16
CA THR A 112 -27.67 4.49 -5.17
C THR A 112 -28.53 4.69 -3.93
N TYR A 113 -27.92 4.76 -2.76
CA TYR A 113 -28.62 4.86 -1.47
C TYR A 113 -28.29 6.11 -0.67
N ILE A 114 -27.13 6.69 -0.90
CA ILE A 114 -26.60 7.87 -0.23
C ILE A 114 -26.12 8.83 -1.28
N GLU A 115 -26.41 10.13 -1.11
CA GLU A 115 -25.94 11.17 -2.02
C GLU A 115 -24.39 11.14 -2.14
N THR A 116 -23.90 11.19 -3.35
CA THR A 116 -22.47 11.20 -3.62
C THR A 116 -21.85 12.51 -3.15
N ASP A 117 -20.69 12.45 -2.51
CA ASP A 117 -19.89 13.65 -2.20
C ASP A 117 -19.23 14.16 -3.49
N GLU A 118 -19.88 15.14 -4.13
CA GLU A 118 -19.41 15.72 -5.39
C GLU A 118 -17.99 16.29 -5.29
N LYS A 119 -17.61 16.88 -4.15
CA LYS A 119 -16.28 17.45 -3.95
C LYS A 119 -15.21 16.37 -3.83
N LEU A 120 -15.54 15.26 -3.17
CA LEU A 120 -14.65 14.12 -3.10
C LEU A 120 -14.53 13.44 -4.47
N ALA A 121 -15.63 13.32 -5.19
CA ALA A 121 -15.63 12.77 -6.55
C ALA A 121 -14.74 13.58 -7.50
N GLU A 122 -14.91 14.91 -7.53
CA GLU A 122 -14.04 15.82 -8.30
C GLU A 122 -12.56 15.67 -7.91
N LYS A 123 -12.27 15.63 -6.60
CA LYS A 123 -10.91 15.48 -6.08
C LYS A 123 -10.26 14.15 -6.50
N ILE A 124 -11.02 13.05 -6.51
CA ILE A 124 -10.56 11.73 -6.95
C ILE A 124 -10.33 11.73 -8.48
N GLU A 125 -11.24 12.33 -9.26
CA GLU A 125 -11.15 12.35 -10.72
C GLU A 125 -10.01 13.25 -11.23
N GLU A 126 -9.73 14.35 -10.54
CA GLU A 126 -8.67 15.31 -10.93
C GLU A 126 -7.25 14.90 -10.47
N SER A 127 -7.11 13.88 -9.61
CA SER A 127 -5.83 13.52 -9.00
C SER A 127 -5.41 12.08 -9.29
N GLU A 128 -4.20 11.91 -9.80
CA GLU A 128 -3.56 10.60 -9.96
C GLU A 128 -3.11 9.97 -8.62
N ASP A 129 -3.32 10.69 -7.49
CA ASP A 129 -2.91 10.22 -6.17
C ASP A 129 -3.89 9.19 -5.57
N TYR A 130 -5.08 9.03 -6.14
CA TYR A 130 -6.11 8.12 -5.65
C TYR A 130 -6.13 6.82 -6.46
N ILE A 131 -5.92 5.70 -5.77
CA ILE A 131 -6.01 4.37 -6.37
C ILE A 131 -7.18 3.63 -5.74
N ARG A 132 -8.11 3.16 -6.60
CA ARG A 132 -9.30 2.43 -6.15
C ARG A 132 -8.90 1.05 -5.62
N LEU A 133 -9.44 0.67 -4.46
CA LEU A 133 -9.31 -0.67 -3.91
C LEU A 133 -10.24 -1.65 -4.67
N PRO A 134 -9.90 -2.96 -4.64
CA PRO A 134 -10.83 -4.00 -5.11
C PRO A 134 -12.17 -3.92 -4.38
N ASN A 135 -13.26 -3.97 -5.12
CA ASN A 135 -14.61 -4.01 -4.57
C ASN A 135 -15.00 -5.44 -4.13
N GLN A 136 -16.18 -5.58 -3.53
CA GLN A 136 -16.67 -6.87 -3.02
C GLN A 136 -16.70 -7.97 -4.09
N ARG A 137 -17.00 -7.63 -5.37
CA ARG A 137 -17.05 -8.61 -6.46
C ARG A 137 -15.65 -9.05 -6.89
N GLU A 138 -14.69 -8.13 -6.89
CA GLU A 138 -13.29 -8.38 -7.26
C GLU A 138 -12.52 -9.16 -6.19
N ILE A 139 -12.96 -9.07 -4.93
CA ILE A 139 -12.41 -9.86 -3.81
C ILE A 139 -12.74 -11.34 -3.94
N HIS A 140 -13.83 -11.70 -4.63
CA HIS A 140 -14.28 -13.09 -4.80
C HIS A 140 -14.43 -13.84 -3.48
N GLU A 141 -15.17 -13.28 -2.50
CA GLU A 141 -15.33 -13.89 -1.16
C GLU A 141 -15.87 -15.34 -1.25
N TYR A 142 -16.65 -15.66 -2.28
CA TYR A 142 -17.12 -17.03 -2.49
C TYR A 142 -15.97 -18.01 -2.68
N ASP A 143 -14.95 -17.65 -3.46
CA ASP A 143 -13.77 -18.50 -3.68
C ASP A 143 -12.97 -18.70 -2.38
N ILE A 144 -12.94 -17.68 -1.51
CA ILE A 144 -12.32 -17.78 -0.18
C ILE A 144 -13.05 -18.84 0.67
N MET A 145 -14.40 -18.84 0.64
CA MET A 145 -15.21 -19.84 1.36
C MET A 145 -15.00 -21.24 0.80
N GLU A 146 -14.96 -21.41 -0.53
CA GLU A 146 -14.69 -22.70 -1.17
C GLU A 146 -13.30 -23.23 -0.81
N ASN A 147 -12.29 -22.38 -0.87
CA ASN A 147 -10.92 -22.75 -0.51
C ASN A 147 -10.81 -23.13 0.98
N PHE A 148 -11.52 -22.43 1.85
CA PHE A 148 -11.60 -22.82 3.25
C PHE A 148 -12.27 -24.18 3.42
N ALA A 149 -13.43 -24.40 2.79
CA ALA A 149 -14.12 -25.68 2.85
C ALA A 149 -13.24 -26.85 2.34
N ALA A 150 -12.46 -26.60 1.30
CA ALA A 150 -11.51 -27.58 0.76
C ALA A 150 -10.30 -27.84 1.68
N SER A 151 -9.93 -26.88 2.52
CA SER A 151 -8.81 -27.03 3.45
C SER A 151 -9.15 -27.84 4.71
N ILE A 152 -10.42 -28.11 4.96
CA ILE A 152 -10.88 -28.89 6.14
C ILE A 152 -10.61 -30.36 5.94
N GLU A 153 -9.76 -30.94 6.77
CA GLU A 153 -9.37 -32.37 6.70
C GLU A 153 -10.55 -33.33 7.00
N ASN A 154 -11.47 -32.90 7.85
CA ASN A 154 -12.66 -33.70 8.19
C ASN A 154 -13.64 -33.68 7.01
N ALA A 155 -13.79 -34.83 6.34
CA ALA A 155 -14.61 -34.98 5.13
C ALA A 155 -16.12 -34.68 5.36
N ASP A 156 -16.65 -34.97 6.55
CA ASP A 156 -18.05 -34.66 6.88
C ASP A 156 -18.25 -33.14 7.02
N MET A 157 -17.38 -32.47 7.76
CA MET A 157 -17.43 -31.02 7.93
C MET A 157 -17.23 -30.30 6.59
N SER A 158 -16.23 -30.67 5.80
CA SER A 158 -15.99 -30.16 4.45
C SER A 158 -17.23 -30.34 3.55
N GLY A 159 -17.82 -31.51 3.52
CA GLY A 159 -19.04 -31.82 2.75
C GLY A 159 -20.25 -30.95 3.14
N ARG A 160 -20.42 -30.68 4.43
CA ARG A 160 -21.45 -29.76 4.94
C ARG A 160 -21.23 -28.33 4.49
N LEU A 161 -20.00 -27.82 4.54
CA LEU A 161 -19.65 -26.48 4.06
C LEU A 161 -19.92 -26.35 2.56
N PHE A 162 -19.52 -27.33 1.74
CA PHE A 162 -19.82 -27.31 0.30
C PHE A 162 -21.33 -27.38 0.05
N SER A 163 -22.08 -28.12 0.84
CA SER A 163 -23.55 -28.18 0.73
C SER A 163 -24.18 -26.82 1.04
N ALA A 164 -23.64 -26.09 2.04
CA ALA A 164 -24.09 -24.74 2.38
C ALA A 164 -23.81 -23.75 1.27
N LEU A 165 -22.66 -23.86 0.60
CA LEU A 165 -22.26 -22.99 -0.54
C LEU A 165 -23.11 -23.23 -1.79
N ASN A 166 -23.49 -24.47 -2.06
CA ASN A 166 -24.31 -24.84 -3.23
C ASN A 166 -25.81 -24.53 -3.08
N GLY A 167 -26.25 -24.03 -1.92
CA GLY A 167 -27.64 -23.71 -1.61
C GLY A 167 -28.07 -22.29 -2.00
N ARG A 168 -29.33 -21.96 -1.66
CA ARG A 168 -29.82 -20.57 -1.70
C ARG A 168 -29.14 -19.76 -0.60
N LYS A 169 -28.76 -18.49 -0.87
CA LYS A 169 -28.10 -17.60 0.08
C LYS A 169 -26.80 -18.19 0.68
N PRO A 170 -25.84 -18.58 -0.17
CA PRO A 170 -24.65 -19.33 0.22
C PRO A 170 -23.87 -18.67 1.36
N PHE A 171 -23.65 -17.36 1.30
CA PHE A 171 -22.93 -16.60 2.33
C PHE A 171 -23.55 -16.75 3.73
N ARG A 172 -24.89 -16.69 3.82
CA ARG A 172 -25.59 -16.83 5.10
C ARG A 172 -25.49 -18.26 5.62
N HIS A 173 -25.83 -19.24 4.76
CA HIS A 173 -25.83 -20.66 5.16
C HIS A 173 -24.43 -21.14 5.54
N PHE A 174 -23.40 -20.65 4.84
CA PHE A 174 -22.02 -20.96 5.18
C PHE A 174 -21.65 -20.39 6.57
N LYS A 175 -22.02 -19.11 6.84
CA LYS A 175 -21.78 -18.49 8.14
C LYS A 175 -22.56 -19.18 9.27
N ASP A 176 -23.78 -19.59 9.02
CA ASP A 176 -24.57 -20.37 9.98
C ASP A 176 -23.90 -21.73 10.26
N GLU A 177 -23.35 -22.36 9.21
CA GLU A 177 -22.75 -23.70 9.29
C GLU A 177 -21.40 -23.66 10.04
N ILE A 178 -20.49 -22.73 9.77
CA ILE A 178 -19.22 -22.61 10.50
C ILE A 178 -19.43 -22.34 11.99
N ASN A 179 -20.48 -21.58 12.33
CA ASN A 179 -20.86 -21.35 13.73
C ASN A 179 -21.43 -22.62 14.37
N TYR A 180 -22.26 -23.38 13.64
CA TYR A 180 -22.86 -24.60 14.14
C TYR A 180 -21.82 -25.68 14.43
N ILE A 181 -20.81 -25.82 13.56
CA ILE A 181 -19.74 -26.81 13.74
C ILE A 181 -18.58 -26.31 14.59
N GLY A 182 -18.58 -25.00 14.98
CA GLY A 182 -17.63 -24.41 15.93
C GLY A 182 -16.25 -24.07 15.36
N ILE A 183 -16.17 -23.79 14.04
CA ILE A 183 -14.92 -23.44 13.34
C ILE A 183 -14.94 -22.00 12.78
N ALA A 184 -15.74 -21.13 13.38
CA ALA A 184 -15.85 -19.75 12.90
C ALA A 184 -14.53 -18.97 13.04
N GLU A 185 -13.79 -19.16 14.13
CA GLU A 185 -12.50 -18.49 14.36
C GLU A 185 -11.46 -18.90 13.31
N GLU A 186 -11.41 -20.18 12.95
CA GLU A 186 -10.53 -20.71 11.90
C GLU A 186 -10.88 -20.10 10.54
N TYR A 187 -12.18 -19.99 10.22
CA TYR A 187 -12.61 -19.35 8.98
C TYR A 187 -12.21 -17.87 8.92
N TYR A 188 -12.45 -17.10 9.98
CA TYR A 188 -12.10 -15.69 9.98
C TYR A 188 -10.59 -15.47 9.92
N SER A 189 -9.80 -16.32 10.56
CA SER A 189 -8.34 -16.31 10.44
C SER A 189 -7.89 -16.64 9.00
N PHE A 190 -8.53 -17.62 8.36
CA PHE A 190 -8.26 -17.96 6.96
C PHE A 190 -8.64 -16.81 6.01
N LYS A 191 -9.82 -16.20 6.22
CA LYS A 191 -10.28 -15.04 5.44
C LYS A 191 -9.32 -13.87 5.57
N ALA A 192 -8.89 -13.52 6.78
CA ALA A 192 -7.94 -12.46 7.01
C ALA A 192 -6.61 -12.69 6.27
N ALA A 193 -6.09 -13.92 6.27
CA ALA A 193 -4.90 -14.29 5.53
C ALA A 193 -5.10 -14.18 4.00
N ALA A 194 -6.28 -14.51 3.50
CA ALA A 194 -6.64 -14.37 2.09
C ALA A 194 -6.72 -12.90 1.68
N LEU A 195 -7.35 -12.04 2.50
CA LEU A 195 -7.43 -10.60 2.25
C LEU A 195 -6.05 -9.93 2.27
N LEU A 196 -5.17 -10.33 3.18
CA LEU A 196 -3.77 -9.86 3.18
C LEU A 196 -3.03 -10.24 1.89
N LYS A 197 -3.32 -11.42 1.33
CA LYS A 197 -2.73 -11.83 0.05
C LYS A 197 -3.26 -11.00 -1.10
N ILE A 198 -4.56 -10.70 -1.12
CA ILE A 198 -5.20 -9.82 -2.11
C ILE A 198 -4.62 -8.41 -2.01
N ALA A 199 -4.53 -7.85 -0.80
CA ALA A 199 -3.93 -6.55 -0.54
C ALA A 199 -2.49 -6.46 -1.06
N LYS A 200 -1.70 -7.52 -0.84
CA LYS A 200 -0.33 -7.60 -1.33
C LYS A 200 -0.26 -7.57 -2.87
N ILE A 201 -1.06 -8.40 -3.54
CA ILE A 201 -1.10 -8.47 -5.01
C ILE A 201 -1.52 -7.10 -5.57
N TRP A 202 -2.56 -6.50 -5.00
CA TRP A 202 -3.04 -5.18 -5.41
C TRP A 202 -1.96 -4.09 -5.25
N CYS A 203 -1.21 -4.09 -4.15
CA CYS A 203 -0.07 -3.17 -3.98
C CYS A 203 1.00 -3.37 -5.05
N GLU A 204 1.35 -4.62 -5.35
CA GLU A 204 2.36 -4.97 -6.35
C GLU A 204 1.92 -4.56 -7.76
N GLU A 205 0.65 -4.71 -8.11
CA GLU A 205 0.07 -4.31 -9.40
C GLU A 205 -0.01 -2.79 -9.59
N ASN A 206 -0.05 -2.03 -8.49
CA ASN A 206 -0.15 -0.57 -8.49
C ASN A 206 1.15 0.14 -8.06
N ASP A 207 2.28 -0.60 -7.98
CA ASP A 207 3.59 -0.09 -7.59
C ASP A 207 3.59 0.62 -6.21
N ILE A 208 2.72 0.18 -5.27
CA ILE A 208 2.58 0.75 -3.93
C ILE A 208 3.60 0.10 -3.00
N ILE A 209 4.43 0.94 -2.37
CA ILE A 209 5.35 0.49 -1.31
C ILE A 209 4.58 0.35 -0.01
N TYR A 210 4.60 -0.84 0.57
CA TYR A 210 3.86 -1.16 1.80
C TYR A 210 4.78 -1.70 2.91
N LYS A 211 4.25 -1.66 4.14
CA LYS A 211 4.85 -2.26 5.34
C LYS A 211 3.90 -3.32 5.93
N ARG A 212 4.42 -4.08 6.89
CA ARG A 212 3.64 -4.98 7.76
C ARG A 212 3.65 -4.40 9.18
N LYS A 213 2.50 -4.49 9.88
CA LYS A 213 2.40 -4.11 11.31
C LYS A 213 3.03 -5.16 12.22
#